data_1bb607c15bdce370c2bb4b61500e46d3
#
_entry.id   1bb607c15bdce370c2bb4b61500e46d3
#
_cell.length_a   1.000
_cell.length_b   1.000
_cell.length_c   1.000
_cell.angle_alpha   90.00
_cell.angle_beta   90.00
_cell.angle_gamma   90.00
#
_symmetry.space_group_name_H-M   'P 1'
#
loop_
_entity.id
_entity.type
_entity.pdbx_description
1 polymer ?
#
loop_
_entity_poly.entity_id
_entity_poly.type
_entity_poly.pdbx_seq_one_letter_code
_entity_poly.pdbx_strand_id
1 'polypeptide(L)'
;MLYGPPMDEARMERTDYGLTAATEGWFAVNVRDAAWVTNEKFGAACIFEGDAAPFPQVGYTLAVLEPGQPSALYHHEDDQEDFLVLSGECLAIVEGEERRLRAWDFVHCPARTAHIFVGAGDGPCVIFMAGARAHRGSGAYTRSEAALRHGAGVETETAESREAYAPFPKWRPGPPASFDGLPFG
;
A
#
# COMPACT_ATOMS: atom_id res chain seq x y z
N MET A 1 37.93 -1.45 12.35
CA MET A 1 37.13 -0.90 11.23
C MET A 1 35.67 -0.99 11.66
N LEU A 2 34.98 0.17 11.71
CA LEU A 2 33.58 0.23 12.17
C LEU A 2 32.58 -0.04 11.04
N TYR A 3 33.02 -0.10 9.79
CA TYR A 3 32.18 -0.34 8.61
C TYR A 3 32.79 -1.43 7.74
N GLY A 4 31.93 -2.27 7.17
CA GLY A 4 32.28 -3.19 6.09
C GLY A 4 32.67 -2.44 4.80
N PRO A 5 32.95 -3.15 3.69
CA PRO A 5 33.14 -2.51 2.39
C PRO A 5 31.88 -1.70 2.01
N PRO A 6 32.02 -0.63 1.20
CA PRO A 6 30.86 0.12 0.75
C PRO A 6 29.88 -0.80 0.01
N MET A 7 28.58 -0.54 0.22
CA MET A 7 27.52 -1.23 -0.50
C MET A 7 27.47 -0.72 -1.94
N ASP A 8 27.42 -1.61 -2.90
CA ASP A 8 27.27 -1.28 -4.31
C ASP A 8 25.85 -0.76 -4.63
N GLU A 9 25.74 0.04 -5.70
CA GLU A 9 24.45 0.43 -6.24
C GLU A 9 23.76 -0.75 -6.91
N ALA A 10 22.46 -0.93 -6.63
CA ALA A 10 21.66 -1.96 -7.27
C ALA A 10 21.49 -1.69 -8.76
N ARG A 11 21.57 -2.72 -9.58
CA ARG A 11 21.22 -2.62 -11.00
C ARG A 11 19.69 -2.51 -11.13
N MET A 12 19.23 -1.42 -11.74
CA MET A 12 17.82 -1.22 -12.04
C MET A 12 17.46 -1.85 -13.39
N GLU A 13 16.30 -2.46 -13.47
CA GLU A 13 15.76 -3.08 -14.68
C GLU A 13 14.35 -2.56 -14.97
N ARG A 14 14.06 -2.30 -16.26
CA ARG A 14 12.73 -1.89 -16.70
C ARG A 14 11.90 -3.13 -17.03
N THR A 15 10.78 -3.23 -16.38
CA THR A 15 9.78 -4.29 -16.58
C THR A 15 8.48 -3.69 -17.12
N ASP A 16 7.47 -4.52 -17.38
CA ASP A 16 6.13 -4.06 -17.75
C ASP A 16 5.45 -3.24 -16.64
N TYR A 17 5.95 -3.35 -15.40
CA TYR A 17 5.46 -2.62 -14.22
C TYR A 17 6.14 -1.26 -14.04
N GLY A 18 7.37 -1.09 -14.54
CA GLY A 18 8.25 0.07 -14.34
C GLY A 18 9.67 -0.34 -13.96
N LEU A 19 10.44 0.57 -13.35
CA LEU A 19 11.80 0.26 -12.86
C LEU A 19 11.73 -0.49 -11.52
N THR A 20 12.49 -1.59 -11.44
CA THR A 20 12.68 -2.38 -10.22
C THR A 20 14.16 -2.66 -9.99
N ALA A 21 14.57 -2.89 -8.74
CA ALA A 21 15.91 -3.36 -8.42
C ALA A 21 16.06 -4.85 -8.82
N ALA A 22 17.04 -5.15 -9.68
CA ALA A 22 17.35 -6.48 -10.16
C ALA A 22 18.51 -7.16 -9.39
N THR A 23 19.18 -6.42 -8.51
CA THR A 23 20.23 -6.92 -7.60
C THR A 23 20.10 -6.26 -6.25
N GLU A 24 20.64 -6.89 -5.21
CA GLU A 24 20.83 -6.23 -3.92
C GLU A 24 21.70 -4.98 -4.06
N GLY A 25 21.50 -4.01 -3.16
CA GLY A 25 22.26 -2.76 -3.11
C GLY A 25 21.38 -1.58 -2.78
N TRP A 26 21.98 -0.40 -2.66
CA TRP A 26 21.21 0.85 -2.56
C TRP A 26 20.78 1.32 -3.95
N PHE A 27 19.67 2.03 -4.04
CA PHE A 27 19.21 2.64 -5.28
C PHE A 27 18.43 3.93 -5.00
N ALA A 28 18.28 4.73 -6.04
CA ALA A 28 17.36 5.85 -6.09
C ALA A 28 16.46 5.70 -7.31
N VAL A 29 15.15 5.87 -7.13
CA VAL A 29 14.17 5.81 -8.21
C VAL A 29 13.15 6.92 -8.03
N ASN A 30 12.82 7.61 -9.11
CA ASN A 30 11.67 8.51 -9.09
C ASN A 30 10.39 7.68 -9.11
N VAL A 31 9.41 8.07 -8.32
CA VAL A 31 8.10 7.41 -8.23
C VAL A 31 7.43 7.26 -9.61
N ARG A 32 7.64 8.23 -10.51
CA ARG A 32 7.12 8.16 -11.89
C ARG A 32 7.68 7.00 -12.70
N ASP A 33 8.92 6.63 -12.43
CA ASP A 33 9.62 5.55 -13.16
C ASP A 33 9.51 4.21 -12.46
N ALA A 34 9.16 4.19 -11.17
CA ALA A 34 9.04 3.00 -10.35
C ALA A 34 7.94 2.05 -10.85
N ALA A 35 7.93 0.83 -10.33
CA ALA A 35 6.92 -0.16 -10.69
C ALA A 35 5.55 0.19 -10.12
N TRP A 36 4.52 0.09 -10.95
CA TRP A 36 3.13 0.32 -10.58
C TRP A 36 2.23 -0.85 -10.94
N VAL A 37 1.25 -1.09 -10.09
CA VAL A 37 0.13 -2.00 -10.36
C VAL A 37 -1.19 -1.28 -10.12
N THR A 38 -2.22 -1.65 -10.88
CA THR A 38 -3.57 -1.09 -10.76
C THR A 38 -4.61 -2.17 -10.53
N ASN A 39 -5.67 -1.80 -9.84
CA ASN A 39 -6.83 -2.64 -9.61
C ASN A 39 -8.09 -1.77 -9.66
N GLU A 40 -9.10 -2.21 -10.41
CA GLU A 40 -10.36 -1.47 -10.57
C GLU A 40 -11.07 -1.22 -9.23
N LYS A 41 -10.91 -2.14 -8.27
CA LYS A 41 -11.51 -2.02 -6.93
C LYS A 41 -10.60 -1.29 -5.95
N PHE A 42 -9.28 -1.58 -5.96
CA PHE A 42 -8.35 -1.19 -4.90
C PHE A 42 -7.39 -0.07 -5.31
N GLY A 43 -7.66 0.65 -6.39
CA GLY A 43 -6.84 1.76 -6.85
C GLY A 43 -5.51 1.34 -7.45
N ALA A 44 -4.43 2.05 -7.14
CA ALA A 44 -3.10 1.75 -7.65
C ALA A 44 -2.07 1.73 -6.53
N ALA A 45 -1.01 0.96 -6.74
CA ALA A 45 0.11 0.84 -5.80
C ALA A 45 1.45 0.93 -6.52
N CYS A 46 2.33 1.80 -6.03
CA CYS A 46 3.74 1.85 -6.41
C CYS A 46 4.52 0.85 -5.57
N ILE A 47 5.29 -0.01 -6.21
CA ILE A 47 6.09 -1.05 -5.59
C ILE A 47 7.56 -0.68 -5.75
N PHE A 48 8.29 -0.53 -4.65
CA PHE A 48 9.71 -0.13 -4.65
C PHE A 48 10.66 -1.31 -4.66
N GLU A 49 10.23 -2.47 -4.21
CA GLU A 49 11.06 -3.68 -4.16
C GLU A 49 10.89 -4.53 -5.42
N GLY A 50 11.96 -5.23 -5.81
CA GLY A 50 11.94 -6.25 -6.86
C GLY A 50 12.02 -7.65 -6.26
N ASP A 51 11.65 -8.67 -7.03
CA ASP A 51 11.73 -10.08 -6.61
C ASP A 51 13.17 -10.50 -6.24
N ALA A 52 14.16 -9.93 -6.93
CA ALA A 52 15.58 -10.19 -6.67
C ALA A 52 16.16 -9.35 -5.51
N ALA A 53 15.45 -8.33 -5.06
CA ALA A 53 15.89 -7.39 -4.02
C ALA A 53 14.73 -7.03 -3.09
N PRO A 54 14.17 -7.99 -2.34
CA PRO A 54 13.08 -7.75 -1.42
C PRO A 54 13.56 -6.94 -0.20
N PHE A 55 12.65 -6.15 0.38
CA PHE A 55 12.92 -5.43 1.62
C PHE A 55 12.59 -6.32 2.83
N PRO A 56 13.60 -6.84 3.55
CA PRO A 56 13.34 -7.88 4.56
C PRO A 56 12.77 -7.36 5.88
N GLN A 57 12.94 -6.08 6.20
CA GLN A 57 12.58 -5.52 7.51
C GLN A 57 11.33 -4.64 7.48
N VAL A 58 11.20 -3.80 6.46
CA VAL A 58 10.10 -2.86 6.30
C VAL A 58 9.68 -2.84 4.83
N GLY A 59 8.38 -2.98 4.57
CA GLY A 59 7.79 -2.78 3.26
C GLY A 59 7.34 -1.34 3.07
N TYR A 60 7.38 -0.86 1.84
CA TYR A 60 6.91 0.49 1.49
C TYR A 60 6.03 0.43 0.25
N THR A 61 4.98 1.23 0.25
CA THR A 61 4.06 1.37 -0.88
C THR A 61 3.56 2.82 -0.94
N LEU A 62 3.33 3.33 -2.15
CA LEU A 62 2.45 4.47 -2.34
C LEU A 62 1.13 3.95 -2.90
N ALA A 63 0.04 4.20 -2.20
CA ALA A 63 -1.30 3.94 -2.71
C ALA A 63 -1.89 5.20 -3.32
N VAL A 64 -2.55 5.05 -4.48
CA VAL A 64 -3.36 6.09 -5.10
C VAL A 64 -4.80 5.59 -5.18
N LEU A 65 -5.69 6.31 -4.53
CA LEU A 65 -7.10 5.94 -4.38
C LEU A 65 -7.98 7.04 -4.97
N GLU A 66 -8.79 6.69 -5.94
CA GLU A 66 -9.88 7.58 -6.40
C GLU A 66 -10.98 7.64 -5.31
N PRO A 67 -11.83 8.68 -5.30
CA PRO A 67 -12.93 8.76 -4.34
C PRO A 67 -13.78 7.48 -4.33
N GLY A 68 -13.96 6.90 -3.13
CA GLY A 68 -14.70 5.66 -2.91
C GLY A 68 -13.90 4.36 -3.13
N GLN A 69 -12.64 4.42 -3.59
CA GLN A 69 -11.80 3.23 -3.72
C GLN A 69 -11.10 2.90 -2.39
N PRO A 70 -11.23 1.68 -1.85
CA PRO A 70 -10.43 1.23 -0.70
C PRO A 70 -9.01 0.83 -1.13
N SER A 71 -8.05 0.98 -0.23
CA SER A 71 -6.65 0.56 -0.48
C SER A 71 -6.47 -0.96 -0.49
N ALA A 72 -7.32 -1.67 0.24
CA ALA A 72 -7.35 -3.13 0.40
C ALA A 72 -8.69 -3.54 1.01
N LEU A 73 -8.77 -4.74 1.59
CA LEU A 73 -9.84 -5.15 2.49
C LEU A 73 -9.44 -4.87 3.93
N TYR A 74 -10.42 -4.54 4.78
CA TYR A 74 -10.24 -4.28 6.20
C TYR A 74 -9.61 -5.49 6.88
N HIS A 75 -8.47 -5.28 7.53
CA HIS A 75 -7.66 -6.34 8.11
C HIS A 75 -6.78 -5.78 9.23
N HIS A 76 -6.16 -6.67 9.98
CA HIS A 76 -5.01 -6.37 10.83
C HIS A 76 -3.83 -7.25 10.43
N GLU A 77 -2.63 -6.78 10.67
CA GLU A 77 -1.39 -7.57 10.62
C GLU A 77 -0.81 -7.76 12.02
N ASP A 78 0.02 -8.79 12.22
CA ASP A 78 0.74 -9.00 13.48
C ASP A 78 1.99 -8.13 13.59
N ASP A 79 2.21 -7.26 12.62
CA ASP A 79 3.26 -6.25 12.57
C ASP A 79 2.67 -4.83 12.67
N GLN A 80 3.52 -3.85 13.01
CA GLN A 80 3.19 -2.43 13.00
C GLN A 80 3.10 -1.91 11.58
N GLU A 81 2.15 -1.01 11.35
CA GLU A 81 2.02 -0.26 10.09
C GLU A 81 1.83 1.23 10.34
N ASP A 82 2.44 2.04 9.48
CA ASP A 82 2.41 3.50 9.55
C ASP A 82 2.01 4.09 8.20
N PHE A 83 1.21 5.15 8.25
CA PHE A 83 0.61 5.76 7.06
C PHE A 83 0.73 7.28 7.10
N LEU A 84 1.10 7.87 5.98
CA LEU A 84 1.13 9.32 5.82
C LEU A 84 0.35 9.71 4.56
N VAL A 85 -0.70 10.50 4.72
CA VAL A 85 -1.41 11.09 3.58
C VAL A 85 -0.52 12.17 2.96
N LEU A 86 -0.09 11.98 1.72
CA LEU A 86 0.77 12.93 1.01
C LEU A 86 -0.04 14.00 0.28
N SER A 87 -1.18 13.63 -0.29
CA SER A 87 -2.09 14.56 -0.96
C SER A 87 -3.53 14.04 -1.00
N GLY A 88 -4.49 14.94 -1.23
CA GLY A 88 -5.90 14.60 -1.27
C GLY A 88 -6.48 14.32 0.11
N GLU A 89 -7.61 13.63 0.12
CA GLU A 89 -8.34 13.25 1.32
C GLU A 89 -8.68 11.76 1.29
N CYS A 90 -8.70 11.11 2.45
CA CYS A 90 -9.19 9.76 2.60
C CYS A 90 -10.02 9.58 3.88
N LEU A 91 -10.74 8.49 3.95
CA LEU A 91 -11.40 8.00 5.14
C LEU A 91 -10.58 6.83 5.68
N ALA A 92 -10.02 6.96 6.87
CA ALA A 92 -9.49 5.82 7.62
C ALA A 92 -10.61 5.16 8.41
N ILE A 93 -10.68 3.84 8.37
CA ILE A 93 -11.53 3.03 9.24
C ILE A 93 -10.57 2.24 10.12
N VAL A 94 -10.47 2.59 11.39
CA VAL A 94 -9.55 1.98 12.36
C VAL A 94 -10.36 1.48 13.54
N GLU A 95 -10.23 0.21 13.89
CA GLU A 95 -11.01 -0.44 14.96
C GLU A 95 -12.53 -0.22 14.82
N GLY A 96 -13.02 -0.17 13.56
CA GLY A 96 -14.41 0.08 13.23
C GLY A 96 -14.87 1.54 13.28
N GLU A 97 -14.00 2.46 13.71
CA GLU A 97 -14.28 3.88 13.78
C GLU A 97 -13.82 4.60 12.50
N GLU A 98 -14.68 5.48 11.97
CA GLU A 98 -14.41 6.26 10.77
C GLU A 98 -13.75 7.60 11.12
N ARG A 99 -12.67 7.94 10.42
CA ARG A 99 -11.97 9.23 10.58
C ARG A 99 -11.55 9.80 9.23
N ARG A 100 -11.98 11.03 8.92
CA ARG A 100 -11.49 11.76 7.75
C ARG A 100 -10.06 12.22 7.99
N LEU A 101 -9.22 12.00 6.97
CA LEU A 101 -7.83 12.43 6.92
C LEU A 101 -7.60 13.28 5.68
N ARG A 102 -6.62 14.17 5.78
CA ARG A 102 -6.18 15.06 4.71
C ARG A 102 -4.64 15.01 4.59
N ALA A 103 -4.12 15.65 3.57
CA ALA A 103 -2.68 15.75 3.38
C ALA A 103 -1.95 16.15 4.67
N TRP A 104 -0.86 15.39 4.96
CA TRP A 104 0.02 15.48 6.12
C TRP A 104 -0.54 14.91 7.43
N ASP A 105 -1.71 14.30 7.42
CA ASP A 105 -2.14 13.50 8.56
C ASP A 105 -1.38 12.17 8.59
N PHE A 106 -0.89 11.82 9.77
CA PHE A 106 -0.16 10.59 10.05
C PHE A 106 -1.01 9.64 10.90
N VAL A 107 -1.00 8.36 10.55
CA VAL A 107 -1.68 7.29 11.31
C VAL A 107 -0.67 6.24 11.69
N HIS A 108 -0.63 5.88 12.96
CA HIS A 108 0.16 4.80 13.51
C HIS A 108 -0.77 3.66 13.95
N CYS A 109 -0.56 2.49 13.39
CA CYS A 109 -1.27 1.27 13.74
C CYS A 109 -0.28 0.29 14.40
N PRO A 110 -0.30 0.16 15.74
CA PRO A 110 0.38 -0.95 16.40
C PRO A 110 -0.05 -2.30 15.82
N ALA A 111 0.76 -3.31 16.00
CA ALA A 111 0.41 -4.68 15.63
C ALA A 111 -1.00 -5.05 16.10
N ARG A 112 -1.76 -5.70 15.22
CA ARG A 112 -3.16 -6.14 15.43
C ARG A 112 -4.20 -5.02 15.46
N THR A 113 -3.88 -3.81 15.05
CA THR A 113 -4.87 -2.76 14.85
C THR A 113 -5.56 -2.98 13.51
N ALA A 114 -6.84 -3.30 13.53
CA ALA A 114 -7.60 -3.51 12.30
C ALA A 114 -7.92 -2.19 11.62
N HIS A 115 -7.60 -2.09 10.32
CA HIS A 115 -7.74 -0.82 9.60
C HIS A 115 -7.93 -0.99 8.09
N ILE A 116 -8.34 0.10 7.43
CA ILE A 116 -8.36 0.29 5.98
C ILE A 116 -8.47 1.78 5.66
N PHE A 117 -8.06 2.17 4.45
CA PHE A 117 -8.21 3.53 3.92
C PHE A 117 -9.09 3.50 2.68
N VAL A 118 -9.94 4.50 2.54
CA VAL A 118 -10.83 4.68 1.39
C VAL A 118 -10.64 6.09 0.84
N GLY A 119 -10.39 6.24 -0.44
CA GLY A 119 -10.28 7.56 -1.08
C GLY A 119 -11.53 8.40 -0.84
N ALA A 120 -11.35 9.70 -0.58
CA ALA A 120 -12.43 10.64 -0.29
C ALA A 120 -12.17 11.99 -0.96
N GLY A 121 -13.06 12.96 -0.74
CA GLY A 121 -12.95 14.28 -1.39
C GLY A 121 -13.31 14.23 -2.88
N ASP A 122 -12.80 15.23 -3.63
CA ASP A 122 -13.18 15.46 -5.03
C ASP A 122 -12.13 14.94 -6.04
N GLY A 123 -11.06 14.31 -5.56
CA GLY A 123 -9.98 13.80 -6.40
C GLY A 123 -9.16 12.71 -5.73
N PRO A 124 -8.10 12.22 -6.39
CA PRO A 124 -7.29 11.13 -5.89
C PRO A 124 -6.56 11.49 -4.59
N CYS A 125 -6.47 10.52 -3.71
CA CYS A 125 -5.67 10.56 -2.49
C CYS A 125 -4.39 9.75 -2.68
N VAL A 126 -3.25 10.27 -2.24
CA VAL A 126 -1.96 9.58 -2.22
C VAL A 126 -1.55 9.32 -0.78
N ILE A 127 -1.31 8.05 -0.46
CA ILE A 127 -0.94 7.60 0.88
C ILE A 127 0.40 6.86 0.80
N PHE A 128 1.40 7.31 1.55
CA PHE A 128 2.61 6.53 1.82
C PHE A 128 2.32 5.54 2.94
N MET A 129 2.67 4.30 2.72
CA MET A 129 2.44 3.19 3.63
C MET A 129 3.76 2.50 3.95
N ALA A 130 4.02 2.22 5.22
CA ALA A 130 5.17 1.50 5.70
C ALA A 130 4.74 0.42 6.69
N GLY A 131 5.11 -0.83 6.44
CA GLY A 131 4.77 -1.96 7.32
C GLY A 131 6.02 -2.74 7.74
N ALA A 132 6.15 -3.03 9.01
CA ALA A 132 7.18 -3.94 9.51
C ALA A 132 6.92 -5.37 8.96
N ARG A 133 7.96 -6.21 8.93
CA ARG A 133 7.89 -7.53 8.29
C ARG A 133 8.42 -8.68 9.16
N ALA A 134 8.42 -8.50 10.48
CA ALA A 134 8.84 -9.56 11.41
C ALA A 134 7.91 -10.78 11.35
N HIS A 135 6.62 -10.53 11.08
CA HIS A 135 5.56 -11.55 10.98
C HIS A 135 4.83 -11.48 9.64
N ARG A 136 5.56 -11.18 8.56
CA ARG A 136 4.99 -10.99 7.21
C ARG A 136 4.01 -12.10 6.84
N GLY A 137 2.80 -11.70 6.44
CA GLY A 137 1.74 -12.62 6.00
C GLY A 137 0.93 -13.23 7.15
N SER A 138 1.17 -12.83 8.39
CA SER A 138 0.28 -13.12 9.51
C SER A 138 -0.73 -11.98 9.70
N GLY A 139 -1.90 -12.31 10.22
CA GLY A 139 -3.00 -11.37 10.39
C GLY A 139 -4.33 -11.95 9.94
N ALA A 140 -5.38 -11.15 9.92
CA ALA A 140 -6.70 -11.62 9.51
C ALA A 140 -7.55 -10.48 8.91
N TYR A 141 -8.41 -10.87 7.99
CA TYR A 141 -9.50 -10.05 7.46
C TYR A 141 -10.70 -10.21 8.38
N THR A 142 -11.01 -9.20 9.16
CA THR A 142 -12.07 -9.21 10.15
C THR A 142 -13.31 -8.49 9.63
N ARG A 143 -14.49 -8.89 10.13
CA ARG A 143 -15.74 -8.27 9.74
C ARG A 143 -15.91 -6.91 10.43
N SER A 144 -16.20 -5.88 9.64
CA SER A 144 -16.50 -4.54 10.12
C SER A 144 -17.66 -3.95 9.33
N GLU A 145 -18.72 -3.52 10.04
CA GLU A 145 -19.87 -2.86 9.40
C GLU A 145 -19.47 -1.55 8.72
N ALA A 146 -18.54 -0.81 9.33
CA ALA A 146 -17.99 0.41 8.72
C ALA A 146 -17.31 0.10 7.40
N ALA A 147 -16.41 -0.89 7.37
CA ALA A 147 -15.71 -1.27 6.16
C ALA A 147 -16.65 -1.85 5.08
N LEU A 148 -17.66 -2.62 5.47
CA LEU A 148 -18.66 -3.16 4.54
C LEU A 148 -19.47 -2.04 3.85
N ARG A 149 -19.85 -0.97 4.57
CA ARG A 149 -20.55 0.20 3.97
C ARG A 149 -19.74 0.85 2.84
N HIS A 150 -18.42 0.79 2.91
CA HIS A 150 -17.50 1.34 1.89
C HIS A 150 -17.01 0.28 0.89
N GLY A 151 -17.56 -0.93 0.94
CA GLY A 151 -17.14 -2.02 0.08
C GLY A 151 -15.67 -2.45 0.28
N ALA A 152 -15.14 -2.23 1.49
CA ALA A 152 -13.77 -2.52 1.92
C ALA A 152 -13.71 -3.67 2.95
N GLY A 153 -14.84 -4.33 3.25
CA GLY A 153 -14.94 -5.37 4.25
C GLY A 153 -15.14 -6.77 3.65
N VAL A 154 -15.00 -7.77 4.51
CA VAL A 154 -15.38 -9.16 4.25
C VAL A 154 -16.64 -9.50 5.04
N GLU A 155 -17.54 -10.29 4.46
CA GLU A 155 -18.73 -10.79 5.15
C GLU A 155 -18.38 -11.92 6.13
N THR A 156 -17.39 -12.73 5.77
CA THR A 156 -16.88 -13.84 6.58
C THR A 156 -15.42 -13.60 6.89
N GLU A 157 -15.07 -13.65 8.16
CA GLU A 157 -13.69 -13.50 8.61
C GLU A 157 -12.81 -14.66 8.12
N THR A 158 -11.58 -14.34 7.71
CA THR A 158 -10.60 -15.33 7.27
C THR A 158 -9.17 -14.81 7.48
N ALA A 159 -8.24 -15.70 7.76
CA ALA A 159 -6.81 -15.40 7.73
C ALA A 159 -6.21 -15.59 6.33
N GLU A 160 -6.96 -16.17 5.40
CA GLU A 160 -6.47 -16.54 4.08
C GLU A 160 -6.73 -15.41 3.07
N SER A 161 -5.68 -14.67 2.72
CA SER A 161 -5.74 -13.59 1.71
C SER A 161 -6.36 -14.06 0.39
N ARG A 162 -6.05 -15.29 -0.04
CA ARG A 162 -6.60 -15.87 -1.26
C ARG A 162 -8.13 -15.97 -1.22
N GLU A 163 -8.71 -16.30 -0.06
CA GLU A 163 -10.17 -16.39 0.12
C GLU A 163 -10.79 -15.01 0.15
N ALA A 164 -10.20 -14.08 0.93
CA ALA A 164 -10.69 -12.71 1.06
C ALA A 164 -10.77 -12.01 -0.29
N TYR A 165 -9.75 -12.16 -1.13
CA TYR A 165 -9.67 -11.50 -2.44
C TYR A 165 -10.24 -12.30 -3.62
N ALA A 166 -10.74 -13.52 -3.41
CA ALA A 166 -11.26 -14.36 -4.49
C ALA A 166 -12.36 -13.70 -5.37
N PRO A 167 -13.29 -12.89 -4.82
CA PRO A 167 -14.32 -12.22 -5.62
C PRO A 167 -13.85 -11.02 -6.43
N PHE A 168 -12.65 -10.51 -6.18
CA PHE A 168 -12.20 -9.23 -6.72
C PHE A 168 -11.30 -9.36 -7.95
N PRO A 169 -11.21 -8.30 -8.79
CA PRO A 169 -10.28 -8.26 -9.92
C PRO A 169 -8.83 -8.49 -9.47
N LYS A 170 -8.03 -9.04 -10.36
CA LYS A 170 -6.58 -9.16 -10.14
C LYS A 170 -5.88 -7.85 -10.46
N TRP A 171 -4.76 -7.60 -9.78
CA TRP A 171 -3.84 -6.52 -10.07
C TRP A 171 -3.25 -6.67 -11.48
N ARG A 172 -3.04 -5.54 -12.15
CA ARG A 172 -2.45 -5.45 -13.50
C ARG A 172 -1.28 -4.48 -13.48
N PRO A 173 -0.25 -4.68 -14.34
CA PRO A 173 0.81 -3.69 -14.54
C PRO A 173 0.26 -2.34 -14.98
N GLY A 174 0.89 -1.27 -14.53
CA GLY A 174 0.66 0.09 -15.00
C GLY A 174 0.32 1.09 -13.91
N PRO A 175 0.53 2.39 -14.19
CA PRO A 175 0.23 3.49 -13.28
C PRO A 175 -1.28 3.75 -13.19
N PRO A 176 -1.74 4.53 -12.17
CA PRO A 176 -3.13 4.95 -12.08
C PRO A 176 -3.54 5.86 -13.25
N ALA A 177 -4.83 5.90 -13.58
CA ALA A 177 -5.35 6.76 -14.64
C ALA A 177 -5.14 8.26 -14.36
N SER A 178 -5.14 8.65 -13.09
CA SER A 178 -4.89 10.03 -12.62
C SER A 178 -3.41 10.43 -12.57
N PHE A 179 -2.49 9.60 -13.05
CA PHE A 179 -1.04 9.70 -12.84
C PHE A 179 -0.44 11.08 -13.12
N ASP A 180 -0.81 11.69 -14.26
CA ASP A 180 -0.26 13.00 -14.66
C ASP A 180 -0.76 14.18 -13.78
N GLY A 181 -1.83 13.99 -13.03
CA GLY A 181 -2.38 14.98 -12.11
C GLY A 181 -1.90 14.84 -10.65
N LEU A 182 -1.05 13.84 -10.37
CA LEU A 182 -0.56 13.57 -9.02
C LEU A 182 0.64 14.47 -8.65
N PRO A 183 0.92 14.69 -7.35
CA PRO A 183 1.95 15.63 -6.90
C PRO A 183 3.40 15.26 -7.29
N PHE A 184 3.61 14.07 -7.82
CA PHE A 184 4.88 13.61 -8.39
C PHE A 184 4.84 13.55 -9.93
N GLY A 185 3.79 14.11 -10.53
CA GLY A 185 3.55 14.20 -11.98
C GLY A 185 4.36 15.30 -12.67
#